data_f5e6b65971f54ebfa19caf1a0e05251b
#
_entry.id   f5e6b65971f54ebfa19caf1a0e05251b
#
_cell.length_a   1.000
_cell.length_b   1.000
_cell.length_c   1.000
_cell.angle_alpha   90.00
_cell.angle_beta   90.00
_cell.angle_gamma   90.00
#
_symmetry.space_group_name_H-M   'P 1'
#
loop_
_entity.id
_entity.type
_entity.pdbx_description
1 polymer ?
#
loop_
_entity_poly.entity_id
_entity_poly.type
_entity_poly.pdbx_seq_one_letter_code
_entity_poly.pdbx_strand_id
1 'polypeptide(L)'
;ITAKVVAEEGDGFSHSMIVYIGNESNVYEKQVVLGYESVVGRVENVNGKFAQIILITDINSKIPVITERSRERAILSGDNTLRPKLLYTRLNADIKKGDRIVTSGVSGVFPVGLPVGVVSDISEDGIEVMPIADIEKLEYVKIVDYGIYQDIMNMLNDKGK
;
A
#
# COMPACT_ATOMS: atom_id res chain seq x y z
N ILE A 1 -4.55 -4.44 14.66
CA ILE A 1 -4.38 -3.60 15.85
C ILE A 1 -4.27 -2.14 15.44
N THR A 2 -4.62 -1.25 16.33
CA THR A 2 -4.41 0.18 16.15
C THR A 2 -3.06 0.55 16.74
N ALA A 3 -2.21 1.20 15.96
CA ALA A 3 -0.87 1.58 16.38
C ALA A 3 -0.67 3.08 16.21
N LYS A 4 0.10 3.66 17.14
CA LYS A 4 0.40 5.09 17.11
C LYS A 4 1.61 5.37 16.24
N VAL A 5 1.52 6.36 15.36
CA VAL A 5 2.64 6.83 14.57
C VAL A 5 3.56 7.62 15.49
N VAL A 6 4.83 7.22 15.57
CA VAL A 6 5.81 7.88 16.45
C VAL A 6 6.90 8.60 15.67
N ALA A 7 7.10 8.26 14.39
CA ALA A 7 8.05 8.96 13.54
C ALA A 7 7.69 8.74 12.07
N GLU A 8 8.03 9.72 11.24
CA GLU A 8 7.92 9.63 9.80
C GLU A 8 9.26 9.98 9.18
N GLU A 9 9.64 9.24 8.14
CA GLU A 9 10.85 9.50 7.38
C GLU A 9 10.47 9.77 5.93
N GLY A 10 10.84 10.94 5.41
CA GLY A 10 10.53 11.36 4.06
C GLY A 10 11.59 12.30 3.55
N ASP A 11 12.81 11.79 3.39
CA ASP A 11 13.99 12.60 3.07
C ASP A 11 14.37 12.54 1.59
N GLY A 12 13.51 12.02 0.73
CA GLY A 12 13.81 11.84 -0.69
C GLY A 12 14.46 10.49 -1.01
N PHE A 13 14.94 9.77 -0.02
CA PHE A 13 15.52 8.43 -0.19
C PHE A 13 14.58 7.33 0.27
N SER A 14 13.72 7.64 1.22
CA SER A 14 12.74 6.68 1.72
C SER A 14 11.48 7.41 2.19
N HIS A 15 10.35 6.73 2.10
CA HIS A 15 9.08 7.16 2.67
C HIS A 15 8.58 6.02 3.56
N SER A 16 8.84 6.15 4.84
CA SER A 16 8.45 5.14 5.83
C SER A 16 7.94 5.82 7.09
N MET A 17 7.31 5.04 7.95
CA MET A 17 6.91 5.50 9.27
C MET A 17 7.22 4.43 10.30
N ILE A 18 7.46 4.86 11.53
CA ILE A 18 7.63 3.98 12.67
C ILE A 18 6.36 4.09 13.52
N VAL A 19 5.80 2.95 13.88
CA VAL A 19 4.62 2.89 14.74
C VAL A 19 4.94 2.10 16.00
N TYR A 20 4.27 2.47 17.10
CA TYR A 20 4.40 1.77 18.36
C TYR A 20 3.34 0.67 18.44
N ILE A 21 3.78 -0.57 18.61
CA ILE A 21 2.90 -1.75 18.68
C ILE A 21 2.86 -2.37 20.07
N GLY A 22 3.70 -1.89 20.99
CA GLY A 22 3.76 -2.42 22.35
C GLY A 22 4.25 -3.86 22.40
N ASN A 23 3.55 -4.69 23.14
CA ASN A 23 3.87 -6.12 23.28
C ASN A 23 3.05 -6.99 22.33
N GLU A 24 2.48 -6.41 21.27
CA GLU A 24 1.65 -7.15 20.32
C GLU A 24 2.50 -8.14 19.53
N SER A 25 2.20 -9.43 19.62
CA SER A 25 2.97 -10.48 18.98
C SER A 25 2.41 -10.90 17.61
N ASN A 26 1.24 -10.38 17.23
CA ASN A 26 0.58 -10.73 15.98
C ASN A 26 0.90 -9.76 14.84
N VAL A 27 1.89 -8.89 15.03
CA VAL A 27 2.36 -7.98 13.99
C VAL A 27 3.59 -8.59 13.32
N TYR A 28 3.54 -8.75 12.00
CA TYR A 28 4.62 -9.34 11.24
C TYR A 28 4.71 -8.72 9.84
N GLU A 29 5.78 -9.02 9.14
CA GLU A 29 6.06 -8.47 7.81
C GLU A 29 4.91 -8.74 6.83
N LYS A 30 4.71 -7.80 5.92
CA LYS A 30 3.74 -7.83 4.83
C LYS A 30 2.29 -7.63 5.24
N GLN A 31 2.00 -7.46 6.53
CA GLN A 31 0.64 -7.08 6.93
C GLN A 31 0.28 -5.71 6.38
N VAL A 32 -0.99 -5.57 6.02
CA VAL A 32 -1.53 -4.34 5.42
C VAL A 32 -1.73 -3.28 6.50
N VAL A 33 -1.36 -2.05 6.17
CA VAL A 33 -1.53 -0.91 7.08
C VAL A 33 -2.53 0.07 6.47
N LEU A 34 -3.59 0.34 7.22
CA LEU A 34 -4.67 1.23 6.81
C LEU A 34 -4.63 2.53 7.62
N GLY A 35 -4.92 3.64 6.95
CA GLY A 35 -5.21 4.91 7.57
C GLY A 35 -6.58 5.36 7.06
N TYR A 36 -7.56 5.56 7.95
CA TYR A 36 -8.91 5.95 7.58
C TYR A 36 -9.54 5.04 6.52
N GLU A 37 -9.39 3.70 6.70
CA GLU A 37 -9.96 2.68 5.82
C GLU A 37 -9.30 2.56 4.44
N SER A 38 -8.24 3.31 4.17
CA SER A 38 -7.50 3.20 2.92
C SER A 38 -6.07 2.70 3.16
N VAL A 39 -5.48 2.05 2.16
CA VAL A 39 -4.13 1.53 2.26
C VAL A 39 -3.13 2.68 2.32
N VAL A 40 -2.27 2.68 3.33
CA VAL A 40 -1.16 3.63 3.45
C VAL A 40 0.19 2.94 3.32
N GLY A 41 0.26 1.62 3.50
CA GLY A 41 1.50 0.89 3.37
C GLY A 41 1.38 -0.55 3.84
N ARG A 42 2.53 -1.14 4.12
CA ARG A 42 2.64 -2.48 4.66
C ARG A 42 3.76 -2.54 5.69
N VAL A 43 3.69 -3.53 6.58
CA VAL A 43 4.75 -3.74 7.57
C VAL A 43 6.01 -4.22 6.84
N GLU A 44 7.09 -3.50 7.00
CA GLU A 44 8.40 -3.84 6.45
C GLU A 44 9.18 -4.74 7.40
N ASN A 45 9.26 -4.34 8.66
CA ASN A 45 9.89 -5.15 9.70
C ASN A 45 9.33 -4.79 11.08
N VAL A 46 9.58 -5.68 12.03
CA VAL A 46 9.19 -5.49 13.44
C VAL A 46 10.45 -5.59 14.27
N ASN A 47 10.65 -4.62 15.14
CA ASN A 47 11.81 -4.57 16.03
C ASN A 47 11.34 -4.18 17.44
N GLY A 48 11.25 -5.18 18.32
CA GLY A 48 10.80 -4.97 19.70
C GLY A 48 9.36 -4.45 19.72
N LYS A 49 9.16 -3.29 20.33
CA LYS A 49 7.85 -2.66 20.49
C LYS A 49 7.44 -1.77 19.33
N PHE A 50 8.23 -1.75 18.25
CA PHE A 50 8.03 -0.86 17.11
C PHE A 50 7.95 -1.67 15.83
N ALA A 51 7.20 -1.14 14.86
CA ALA A 51 7.16 -1.68 13.50
C ALA A 51 7.50 -0.55 12.53
N GLN A 52 8.26 -0.90 11.50
CA GLN A 52 8.54 0.00 10.40
C GLN A 52 7.56 -0.29 9.28
N ILE A 53 6.93 0.75 8.79
CA ILE A 53 5.93 0.69 7.71
C ILE A 53 6.54 1.31 6.47
N ILE A 54 6.55 0.56 5.36
CA ILE A 54 6.88 1.15 4.06
C ILE A 54 5.60 1.77 3.51
N LEU A 55 5.64 3.07 3.21
CA LEU A 55 4.47 3.80 2.72
C LEU A 55 4.29 3.57 1.22
N ILE A 56 3.07 3.75 0.74
CA ILE A 56 2.75 3.61 -0.70
C ILE A 56 3.51 4.63 -1.56
N THR A 57 4.04 5.68 -0.97
CA THR A 57 4.84 6.71 -1.63
C THR A 57 6.32 6.34 -1.76
N ASP A 58 6.78 5.32 -1.05
CA ASP A 58 8.19 4.89 -1.10
C ASP A 58 8.52 4.26 -2.45
N ILE A 59 9.72 4.54 -2.96
CA ILE A 59 10.16 4.04 -4.27
C ILE A 59 10.20 2.51 -4.33
N ASN A 60 10.27 1.84 -3.18
CA ASN A 60 10.25 0.38 -3.11
C ASN A 60 8.83 -0.18 -2.96
N SER A 61 7.81 0.67 -2.90
CA SER A 61 6.43 0.23 -2.81
C SER A 61 5.83 0.02 -4.20
N LYS A 62 5.40 -1.20 -4.47
CA LYS A 62 4.74 -1.62 -5.72
C LYS A 62 3.48 -2.36 -5.35
N ILE A 63 2.32 -1.81 -5.70
CA ILE A 63 1.03 -2.41 -5.34
C ILE A 63 0.23 -2.68 -6.60
N PRO A 64 -0.13 -3.93 -6.88
CA PRO A 64 -1.08 -4.24 -7.95
C PRO A 64 -2.44 -3.63 -7.66
N VAL A 65 -2.92 -2.81 -8.58
CA VAL A 65 -4.16 -2.07 -8.43
C VAL A 65 -5.02 -2.18 -9.69
N ILE A 66 -6.25 -1.71 -9.55
CA ILE A 66 -7.20 -1.65 -10.65
C ILE A 66 -8.02 -0.36 -10.50
N THR A 67 -8.39 0.25 -11.63
CA THR A 67 -9.35 1.35 -11.59
C THR A 67 -10.73 0.78 -11.30
N GLU A 68 -11.44 1.38 -10.34
CA GLU A 68 -12.74 0.87 -9.93
C GLU A 68 -13.78 0.97 -11.05
N ARG A 69 -13.81 2.09 -11.77
CA ARG A 69 -14.77 2.35 -12.83
C ARG A 69 -14.56 1.48 -14.06
N SER A 70 -13.34 1.45 -14.57
CA SER A 70 -13.02 0.87 -15.89
C SER A 70 -12.34 -0.48 -15.83
N ARG A 71 -11.96 -0.92 -14.63
CA ARG A 71 -11.28 -2.20 -14.36
C ARG A 71 -9.94 -2.34 -15.07
N GLU A 72 -9.25 -1.23 -15.30
CA GLU A 72 -7.90 -1.22 -15.87
C GLU A 72 -6.87 -1.60 -14.82
N ARG A 73 -6.01 -2.54 -15.14
CA ARG A 73 -4.95 -3.02 -14.25
C ARG A 73 -3.70 -2.18 -14.38
N ALA A 74 -3.01 -1.96 -13.26
CA ALA A 74 -1.76 -1.23 -13.22
C ALA A 74 -0.99 -1.61 -11.96
N ILE A 75 0.24 -1.12 -11.85
CA ILE A 75 1.03 -1.17 -10.62
C ILE A 75 1.13 0.25 -10.09
N LEU A 76 0.71 0.45 -8.85
CA LEU A 76 0.95 1.73 -8.17
C LEU A 76 2.37 1.70 -7.63
N SER A 77 3.22 2.54 -8.18
CA SER A 77 4.63 2.61 -7.83
C SER A 77 4.92 3.90 -7.09
N GLY A 78 5.43 3.79 -5.89
CA GLY A 78 5.97 4.93 -5.17
C GLY A 78 7.23 5.45 -5.88
N ASP A 79 7.49 6.73 -5.73
CA ASP A 79 8.62 7.40 -6.33
C ASP A 79 9.28 8.40 -5.38
N ASN A 80 9.03 8.24 -4.07
CA ASN A 80 9.47 9.13 -3.01
C ASN A 80 8.93 10.55 -3.14
N THR A 81 7.77 10.69 -3.80
CA THR A 81 6.97 11.92 -3.81
C THR A 81 5.61 11.63 -3.18
N LEU A 82 4.83 12.67 -2.93
CA LEU A 82 3.48 12.50 -2.38
C LEU A 82 2.47 12.04 -3.43
N ARG A 83 2.90 11.86 -4.67
CA ARG A 83 2.04 11.45 -5.78
C ARG A 83 2.64 10.23 -6.48
N PRO A 84 2.43 9.01 -5.92
CA PRO A 84 2.85 7.79 -6.62
C PRO A 84 2.19 7.68 -7.98
N LYS A 85 2.77 6.87 -8.85
CA LYS A 85 2.36 6.77 -10.25
C LYS A 85 1.85 5.38 -10.61
N LEU A 86 0.90 5.35 -11.55
CA LEU A 86 0.47 4.09 -12.17
C LEU A 86 1.43 3.72 -13.29
N LEU A 87 1.99 2.50 -13.22
CA LEU A 87 2.86 1.95 -14.23
C LEU A 87 2.23 0.71 -14.86
N TYR A 88 2.74 0.33 -16.03
CA TYR A 88 2.38 -0.91 -16.73
C TYR A 88 0.91 -0.97 -17.12
N THR A 89 0.33 0.19 -17.45
CA THR A 89 -1.00 0.23 -18.04
C THR A 89 -0.93 -0.25 -19.48
N ARG A 90 -2.01 -0.89 -19.96
CA ARG A 90 -2.06 -1.25 -21.37
C ARG A 90 -2.18 -0.02 -22.25
N LEU A 91 -1.79 -0.15 -23.51
CA LEU A 91 -1.93 0.93 -24.49
C LEU A 91 -3.42 1.29 -24.63
N ASN A 92 -3.72 2.59 -24.63
CA ASN A 92 -5.10 3.12 -24.72
C ASN A 92 -6.00 2.67 -23.56
N ALA A 93 -5.43 2.49 -22.37
CA ALA A 93 -6.21 2.18 -21.19
C ALA A 93 -7.23 3.29 -20.90
N ASP A 94 -8.43 2.92 -20.48
CA ASP A 94 -9.48 3.87 -20.10
C ASP A 94 -9.29 4.33 -18.67
N ILE A 95 -8.39 5.28 -18.48
CA ILE A 95 -8.06 5.86 -17.17
C ILE A 95 -8.28 7.36 -17.26
N LYS A 96 -9.06 7.88 -16.32
CA LYS A 96 -9.43 9.30 -16.30
C LYS A 96 -9.08 9.93 -14.95
N LYS A 97 -8.80 11.23 -14.99
CA LYS A 97 -8.67 12.02 -13.77
C LYS A 97 -9.94 11.88 -12.92
N GLY A 98 -9.77 11.61 -11.63
CA GLY A 98 -10.87 11.34 -10.72
C GLY A 98 -11.18 9.85 -10.54
N ASP A 99 -10.60 8.98 -11.32
CA ASP A 99 -10.81 7.53 -11.17
C ASP A 99 -10.27 7.05 -9.84
N ARG A 100 -11.09 6.26 -9.15
CA ARG A 100 -10.71 5.65 -7.87
C ARG A 100 -9.87 4.41 -8.13
N ILE A 101 -8.80 4.29 -7.37
CA ILE A 101 -7.83 3.19 -7.45
C ILE A 101 -8.01 2.29 -6.23
N VAL A 102 -8.17 1.00 -6.49
CA VAL A 102 -8.31 -0.01 -5.44
C VAL A 102 -7.32 -1.15 -5.67
N THR A 103 -7.05 -1.94 -4.64
CA THR A 103 -6.16 -3.09 -4.78
C THR A 103 -6.81 -4.15 -5.66
N SER A 104 -5.98 -4.84 -6.48
CA SER A 104 -6.46 -5.88 -7.39
C SER A 104 -6.39 -7.29 -6.81
N GLY A 105 -5.65 -7.48 -5.72
CA GLY A 105 -5.48 -8.78 -5.09
C GLY A 105 -4.48 -9.72 -5.76
N VAL A 106 -3.84 -9.26 -6.83
CA VAL A 106 -2.97 -10.15 -7.64
C VAL A 106 -1.75 -10.64 -6.87
N SER A 107 -1.15 -9.80 -6.02
CA SER A 107 0.07 -10.17 -5.29
C SER A 107 -0.16 -11.11 -4.11
N GLY A 108 -1.40 -11.25 -3.64
CA GLY A 108 -1.70 -12.02 -2.45
C GLY A 108 -1.36 -11.32 -1.13
N VAL A 109 -0.74 -10.15 -1.16
CA VAL A 109 -0.46 -9.36 0.05
C VAL A 109 -1.68 -8.53 0.43
N PHE A 110 -2.30 -7.90 -0.58
CA PHE A 110 -3.49 -7.07 -0.37
C PHE A 110 -4.72 -7.82 -0.88
N PRO A 111 -5.81 -7.88 -0.09
CA PRO A 111 -7.07 -8.39 -0.63
C PRO A 111 -7.60 -7.46 -1.72
N VAL A 112 -8.50 -7.97 -2.55
CA VAL A 112 -9.08 -7.18 -3.63
C VAL A 112 -9.99 -6.09 -3.07
N GLY A 113 -9.95 -4.91 -3.67
CA GLY A 113 -10.95 -3.87 -3.44
C GLY A 113 -10.65 -2.88 -2.32
N LEU A 114 -9.46 -2.91 -1.71
CA LEU A 114 -9.11 -1.91 -0.70
C LEU A 114 -8.85 -0.56 -1.37
N PRO A 115 -9.46 0.52 -0.88
CA PRO A 115 -9.19 1.85 -1.42
C PRO A 115 -7.74 2.26 -1.25
N VAL A 116 -7.15 2.90 -2.25
CA VAL A 116 -5.76 3.35 -2.21
C VAL A 116 -5.65 4.84 -2.52
N GLY A 117 -6.25 5.28 -3.61
CA GLY A 117 -6.12 6.66 -4.05
C GLY A 117 -7.07 7.02 -5.17
N VAL A 118 -6.85 8.21 -5.71
CA VAL A 118 -7.63 8.76 -6.82
C VAL A 118 -6.66 9.31 -7.85
N VAL A 119 -6.91 9.07 -9.13
CA VAL A 119 -6.09 9.63 -10.21
C VAL A 119 -6.18 11.15 -10.14
N SER A 120 -5.07 11.81 -9.89
CA SER A 120 -5.01 13.26 -9.69
C SER A 120 -4.56 14.01 -10.94
N ASP A 121 -3.76 13.39 -11.79
CA ASP A 121 -3.27 14.03 -13.01
C ASP A 121 -2.83 12.97 -14.03
N ILE A 122 -2.99 13.31 -15.31
CA ILE A 122 -2.53 12.48 -16.42
C ILE A 122 -1.77 13.40 -17.37
N SER A 123 -0.48 13.12 -17.57
CA SER A 123 0.38 13.93 -18.42
C SER A 123 1.38 13.04 -19.15
N GLU A 124 2.27 13.66 -19.92
CA GLU A 124 3.38 12.94 -20.55
C GLU A 124 4.31 12.30 -19.52
N ASP A 125 4.38 12.90 -18.32
CA ASP A 125 5.22 12.40 -17.22
C ASP A 125 4.60 11.19 -16.50
N GLY A 126 3.38 10.83 -16.85
CA GLY A 126 2.71 9.65 -16.29
C GLY A 126 1.37 9.95 -15.64
N ILE A 127 0.85 8.96 -14.96
CA ILE A 127 -0.44 9.01 -14.29
C ILE A 127 -0.18 9.11 -12.79
N GLU A 128 -0.49 10.26 -12.21
CA GLU A 128 -0.30 10.52 -10.79
C GLU A 128 -1.54 10.13 -9.99
N VAL A 129 -1.30 9.57 -8.81
CA VAL A 129 -2.36 9.16 -7.89
C VAL A 129 -2.19 9.92 -6.58
N MET A 130 -3.27 10.52 -6.11
CA MET A 130 -3.33 11.12 -4.78
C MET A 130 -3.83 10.07 -3.80
N PRO A 131 -3.07 9.73 -2.76
CA PRO A 131 -3.54 8.83 -1.72
C PRO A 131 -4.83 9.36 -1.07
N ILE A 132 -5.75 8.46 -0.72
CA ILE A 132 -7.00 8.86 -0.05
C ILE A 132 -6.69 9.38 1.36
N ALA A 133 -5.84 8.67 2.10
CA ALA A 133 -5.42 9.13 3.41
C ALA A 133 -4.37 10.24 3.28
N ASP A 134 -4.49 11.26 4.11
CA ASP A 134 -3.45 12.29 4.22
C ASP A 134 -2.30 11.71 5.06
N ILE A 135 -1.34 11.10 4.37
CA ILE A 135 -0.25 10.35 4.99
C ILE A 135 0.56 11.23 5.95
N GLU A 136 0.72 12.50 5.62
CA GLU A 136 1.50 13.42 6.46
C GLU A 136 0.83 13.77 7.79
N LYS A 137 -0.48 13.52 7.91
CA LYS A 137 -1.26 13.87 9.10
C LYS A 137 -1.76 12.68 9.90
N LEU A 138 -1.30 11.49 9.57
CA LEU A 138 -1.72 10.29 10.29
C LEU A 138 -1.11 10.26 11.69
N GLU A 139 -1.97 10.10 12.70
CA GLU A 139 -1.55 9.93 14.10
C GLU A 139 -1.63 8.46 14.51
N TYR A 140 -2.58 7.74 13.95
CA TYR A 140 -2.81 6.32 14.21
C TYR A 140 -3.02 5.59 12.89
N VAL A 141 -2.61 4.34 12.87
CA VAL A 141 -2.87 3.43 11.75
C VAL A 141 -3.41 2.12 12.28
N LYS A 142 -4.05 1.36 11.40
CA LYS A 142 -4.56 0.04 11.72
C LYS A 142 -3.74 -0.99 10.95
N ILE A 143 -3.11 -1.91 11.66
CA ILE A 143 -2.39 -3.03 11.06
C ILE A 143 -3.35 -4.21 11.04
N VAL A 144 -3.60 -4.76 9.86
CA VAL A 144 -4.62 -5.77 9.65
C VAL A 144 -3.99 -7.03 9.07
N ASP A 145 -4.31 -8.16 9.70
CA ASP A 145 -3.94 -9.47 9.20
C ASP A 145 -5.11 -10.03 8.38
N TYR A 146 -4.98 -9.98 7.06
CA TYR A 146 -5.99 -10.58 6.18
C TYR A 146 -5.76 -12.06 5.95
N GLY A 147 -4.60 -12.59 6.36
CA GLY A 147 -4.28 -14.01 6.24
C GLY A 147 -3.97 -14.48 4.82
N ILE A 148 -4.11 -13.62 3.83
CA ILE A 148 -4.01 -14.00 2.42
C ILE A 148 -2.62 -14.51 2.05
N TYR A 149 -1.59 -13.79 2.47
CA TYR A 149 -0.20 -14.18 2.19
C TYR A 149 0.14 -15.52 2.81
N GLN A 150 -0.22 -15.73 4.07
CA GLN A 150 0.04 -16.97 4.78
C GLN A 150 -0.72 -18.13 4.16
N ASP A 151 -1.98 -17.92 3.78
CA ASP A 151 -2.79 -18.95 3.13
C ASP A 151 -2.20 -19.38 1.80
N ILE A 152 -1.69 -18.43 1.00
CA ILE A 152 -1.04 -18.73 -0.27
C ILE A 152 0.25 -19.53 -0.04
N MET A 153 1.08 -19.13 0.93
CA MET A 153 2.30 -19.83 1.24
C MET A 153 2.03 -21.25 1.74
N ASN A 154 1.00 -21.44 2.56
CA ASN A 154 0.59 -22.76 3.02
C ASN A 154 0.13 -23.64 1.85
N MET A 155 -0.63 -23.10 0.93
CA MET A 155 -1.08 -23.80 -0.25
C MET A 155 0.10 -24.24 -1.14
N LEU A 156 1.08 -23.37 -1.34
CA LEU A 156 2.27 -23.69 -2.13
C LEU A 156 3.12 -24.78 -1.45
N ASN A 157 3.26 -24.74 -0.14
CA ASN A 157 4.01 -25.75 0.60
C ASN A 157 3.32 -27.12 0.52
N ASP A 158 1.99 -27.16 0.58
CA ASP A 158 1.24 -28.42 0.45
C ASP A 158 1.42 -29.04 -0.94
N LYS A 159 1.52 -28.23 -1.99
CA LYS A 159 1.78 -28.72 -3.34
C LYS A 159 3.20 -29.24 -3.54
N GLY A 160 4.14 -28.85 -2.70
CA GLY A 160 5.52 -29.27 -2.74
C GLY A 160 5.78 -30.60 -2.07
N LYS A 161 4.75 -31.21 -1.50
CA LYS A 161 4.82 -32.53 -0.87
C LYS A 161 4.33 -33.62 -1.86
#